data_778333911bbaa70836c03a51c8e63cd0
#
_entry.id   778333911bbaa70836c03a51c8e63cd0
#
_cell.length_a   1.000
_cell.length_b   1.000
_cell.length_c   1.000
_cell.angle_alpha   90.00
_cell.angle_beta   90.00
_cell.angle_gamma   90.00
#
_symmetry.space_group_name_H-M   'P 1'
#
loop_
_entity.id
_entity.type
_entity.pdbx_description
1 polymer ?
#
loop_
_entity_poly.entity_id
_entity_poly.type
_entity_poly.pdbx_seq_one_letter_code
_entity_poly.pdbx_strand_id
1 'polypeptide(L)'
;MKLSSPVPVQNEPIQIYPPSFSDSTPKYEDPDPNEKKSSLVSHLTEEQINSSILNNVEIDEYLYVICVISNPCHYKRRVQLCKEFINRLLNDKRIKIYLVETVYGSDKHEFTDFSKSIVHIPLKTINPLWHKENMINIGMHYLPKNWKAVAWIDADIQFENPLWSQYTLKILNNPKPVILQIFSHTIDLNEKNFTMAIHQGFFYQYCLGRPHSTKYTGPNYFHCGYGYAMNRVCYDTIMKNMKYSDLKLCGPLYDKSILGSGDFIFALSLINKASCTMNNPYVWIFKNSILSYQKVLQESNITVGYVPTSTRHHYHGSKVNRKYIERNDILYKYKYNPDEFIKYNQYGVIEPTDKMDKSMLDDIMKYFKERNEDEKF
;
A
#
# COMPACT_ATOMS: atom_id res chain seq x y z
N MET A 1 -20.77 -2.27 -54.96
CA MET A 1 -20.14 -2.10 -53.64
C MET A 1 -19.34 -3.34 -53.36
N LYS A 2 -18.00 -3.27 -53.39
CA LYS A 2 -17.11 -4.38 -53.08
C LYS A 2 -16.85 -4.34 -51.58
N LEU A 3 -17.21 -5.39 -50.89
CA LEU A 3 -16.83 -5.63 -49.48
C LEU A 3 -15.34 -5.87 -49.40
N SER A 4 -14.63 -5.04 -48.65
CA SER A 4 -13.21 -5.22 -48.34
C SER A 4 -13.06 -6.38 -47.37
N SER A 5 -12.15 -7.29 -47.69
CA SER A 5 -11.72 -8.43 -46.84
C SER A 5 -11.08 -7.94 -45.52
N PRO A 6 -11.28 -8.67 -44.41
CA PRO A 6 -10.70 -8.30 -43.13
C PRO A 6 -9.16 -8.46 -43.18
N VAL A 7 -8.48 -7.47 -42.60
CA VAL A 7 -7.02 -7.49 -42.38
C VAL A 7 -6.69 -8.60 -41.37
N PRO A 8 -5.71 -9.46 -41.63
CA PRO A 8 -5.31 -10.47 -40.65
C PRO A 8 -4.67 -9.82 -39.43
N VAL A 9 -5.22 -10.13 -38.26
CA VAL A 9 -4.58 -9.82 -36.96
C VAL A 9 -3.32 -10.67 -36.84
N GLN A 10 -2.17 -10.05 -36.94
CA GLN A 10 -0.92 -10.71 -36.55
C GLN A 10 -0.94 -10.92 -35.04
N ASN A 11 -1.12 -12.18 -34.65
CA ASN A 11 -0.86 -12.63 -33.27
C ASN A 11 0.68 -12.68 -33.06
N GLU A 12 1.28 -11.57 -32.65
CA GLU A 12 2.61 -11.64 -32.07
C GLU A 12 2.49 -12.32 -30.68
N PRO A 13 3.36 -13.28 -30.36
CA PRO A 13 3.34 -13.91 -29.05
C PRO A 13 3.62 -12.84 -27.98
N ILE A 14 2.81 -12.84 -26.91
CA ILE A 14 2.99 -12.00 -25.74
C ILE A 14 4.36 -12.35 -25.14
N GLN A 15 5.37 -11.53 -25.41
CA GLN A 15 6.65 -11.65 -24.75
C GLN A 15 6.49 -11.18 -23.30
N ILE A 16 6.42 -12.16 -22.39
CA ILE A 16 6.55 -11.92 -20.95
C ILE A 16 8.03 -11.62 -20.70
N TYR A 17 8.40 -10.34 -20.70
CA TYR A 17 9.72 -9.94 -20.24
C TYR A 17 9.70 -9.88 -18.70
N PRO A 18 10.44 -10.78 -18.02
CA PRO A 18 10.83 -10.45 -16.65
C PRO A 18 11.73 -9.20 -16.74
N PRO A 19 11.60 -8.24 -15.81
CA PRO A 19 12.53 -7.12 -15.79
C PRO A 19 13.95 -7.69 -15.66
N SER A 20 14.82 -7.36 -16.63
CA SER A 20 16.24 -7.73 -16.60
C SER A 20 16.92 -6.91 -15.50
N PHE A 21 17.14 -7.54 -14.33
CA PHE A 21 17.98 -7.00 -13.29
C PHE A 21 19.39 -7.53 -13.49
N SER A 22 20.39 -6.63 -13.42
CA SER A 22 21.81 -7.03 -13.42
C SER A 22 22.12 -7.91 -12.22
N ASP A 23 22.94 -8.95 -12.42
CA ASP A 23 23.32 -9.99 -11.45
C ASP A 23 24.12 -9.51 -10.22
N SER A 24 24.04 -8.24 -9.84
CA SER A 24 24.74 -7.66 -8.69
C SER A 24 23.86 -7.58 -7.41
N THR A 25 22.78 -8.34 -7.33
CA THR A 25 21.97 -8.39 -6.12
C THR A 25 22.69 -9.19 -5.03
N PRO A 26 22.72 -8.69 -3.77
CA PRO A 26 23.17 -9.49 -2.63
C PRO A 26 22.40 -10.82 -2.61
N LYS A 27 23.12 -11.93 -2.50
CA LYS A 27 22.49 -13.25 -2.34
C LYS A 27 21.71 -13.22 -1.02
N TYR A 28 20.40 -13.16 -1.11
CA TYR A 28 19.53 -13.45 0.03
C TYR A 28 19.66 -14.95 0.29
N GLU A 29 20.14 -15.32 1.45
CA GLU A 29 20.03 -16.69 1.93
C GLU A 29 18.55 -16.96 2.19
N ASP A 30 18.05 -18.11 1.68
CA ASP A 30 16.72 -18.59 2.04
C ASP A 30 16.66 -18.74 3.58
N PRO A 31 15.54 -18.46 4.23
CA PRO A 31 15.41 -18.65 5.67
C PRO A 31 15.79 -20.07 6.04
N ASP A 32 16.56 -20.23 7.13
CA ASP A 32 17.04 -21.51 7.66
C ASP A 32 15.87 -22.50 7.69
N PRO A 33 15.97 -23.67 7.00
CA PRO A 33 14.94 -24.69 7.03
C PRO A 33 14.64 -25.24 8.43
N ASN A 34 15.52 -24.95 9.42
CA ASN A 34 15.35 -25.27 10.84
C ASN A 34 14.67 -24.15 11.63
N GLU A 35 14.32 -23.01 11.02
CA GLU A 35 13.50 -22.00 11.69
C GLU A 35 12.23 -22.70 12.20
N LYS A 36 12.09 -22.82 13.52
CA LYS A 36 10.91 -23.42 14.18
C LYS A 36 9.68 -22.91 13.46
N LYS A 37 8.78 -23.81 13.03
CA LYS A 37 7.50 -23.50 12.40
C LYS A 37 6.89 -22.32 13.17
N SER A 38 7.12 -21.11 12.66
CA SER A 38 6.53 -19.92 13.25
C SER A 38 5.02 -20.18 13.22
N SER A 39 4.36 -20.00 14.35
CA SER A 39 2.91 -20.19 14.44
C SER A 39 2.27 -19.49 13.25
N LEU A 40 1.64 -20.26 12.38
CA LEU A 40 0.95 -19.72 11.20
C LEU A 40 0.00 -18.64 11.69
N VAL A 41 0.16 -17.44 11.16
CA VAL A 41 -0.77 -16.35 11.45
C VAL A 41 -2.16 -16.76 10.99
N SER A 42 -3.16 -16.48 11.80
CA SER A 42 -4.56 -16.81 11.50
C SER A 42 -4.96 -16.21 10.16
N HIS A 43 -5.63 -16.99 9.31
CA HIS A 43 -6.17 -16.54 8.05
C HIS A 43 -7.56 -17.07 7.80
N LEU A 44 -8.33 -16.35 6.99
CA LEU A 44 -9.64 -16.82 6.53
C LEU A 44 -9.44 -17.89 5.44
N THR A 45 -10.20 -18.98 5.55
CA THR A 45 -10.28 -19.97 4.48
C THR A 45 -11.12 -19.45 3.33
N GLU A 46 -10.96 -19.99 2.14
CA GLU A 46 -11.80 -19.67 0.98
C GLU A 46 -13.27 -19.93 1.27
N GLU A 47 -13.59 -21.02 1.98
CA GLU A 47 -14.95 -21.35 2.42
C GLU A 47 -15.54 -20.28 3.35
N GLN A 48 -14.77 -19.77 4.32
CA GLN A 48 -15.19 -18.70 5.21
C GLN A 48 -15.44 -17.40 4.46
N ILE A 49 -14.58 -17.06 3.49
CA ILE A 49 -14.72 -15.88 2.63
C ILE A 49 -16.01 -16.00 1.82
N ASN A 50 -16.21 -17.12 1.11
CA ASN A 50 -17.36 -17.37 0.28
C ASN A 50 -18.65 -17.39 1.10
N SER A 51 -18.65 -18.03 2.26
CA SER A 51 -19.80 -18.04 3.18
C SER A 51 -20.17 -16.63 3.63
N SER A 52 -19.18 -15.79 3.95
CA SER A 52 -19.43 -14.38 4.32
C SER A 52 -20.09 -13.59 3.17
N ILE A 53 -19.62 -13.79 1.93
CA ILE A 53 -20.14 -13.09 0.74
C ILE A 53 -21.57 -13.55 0.40
N LEU A 54 -21.82 -14.85 0.48
CA LEU A 54 -23.12 -15.44 0.16
C LEU A 54 -24.18 -15.24 1.26
N ASN A 55 -23.75 -14.87 2.46
CA ASN A 55 -24.67 -14.59 3.55
C ASN A 55 -25.62 -13.44 3.17
N ASN A 56 -26.93 -13.67 3.28
CA ASN A 56 -27.97 -12.72 2.97
C ASN A 56 -28.20 -11.64 4.04
N VAL A 57 -27.33 -11.57 5.06
CA VAL A 57 -27.38 -10.48 6.04
C VAL A 57 -27.10 -9.17 5.34
N GLU A 58 -28.05 -8.26 5.38
CA GLU A 58 -27.87 -6.89 4.91
C GLU A 58 -26.90 -6.17 5.83
N ILE A 59 -25.88 -5.55 5.25
CA ILE A 59 -24.90 -4.75 5.97
C ILE A 59 -25.27 -3.28 5.80
N ASP A 60 -25.90 -2.71 6.81
CA ASP A 60 -26.23 -1.26 6.86
C ASP A 60 -25.01 -0.48 7.41
N GLU A 61 -23.89 -0.56 6.73
CA GLU A 61 -22.63 0.06 7.12
C GLU A 61 -21.94 0.68 5.89
N TYR A 62 -21.18 1.71 6.14
CA TYR A 62 -20.33 2.33 5.11
C TYR A 62 -18.92 1.75 5.15
N LEU A 63 -18.34 1.55 3.97
CA LEU A 63 -16.91 1.40 3.80
C LEU A 63 -16.25 2.78 3.71
N TYR A 64 -15.50 3.15 4.73
CA TYR A 64 -14.74 4.39 4.73
C TYR A 64 -13.46 4.16 3.95
N VAL A 65 -13.26 4.87 2.85
CA VAL A 65 -12.09 4.74 1.98
C VAL A 65 -11.17 5.93 2.16
N ILE A 66 -9.97 5.68 2.66
CA ILE A 66 -8.91 6.68 2.74
C ILE A 66 -8.08 6.60 1.46
N CYS A 67 -8.06 7.68 0.72
CA CYS A 67 -7.21 7.91 -0.43
C CYS A 67 -6.20 8.99 -0.07
N VAL A 68 -4.94 8.81 -0.47
CA VAL A 68 -3.89 9.78 -0.15
C VAL A 68 -3.19 10.25 -1.41
N ILE A 69 -2.87 11.53 -1.44
CA ILE A 69 -2.09 12.13 -2.52
C ILE A 69 -1.05 13.10 -1.98
N SER A 70 0.21 12.88 -2.37
CA SER A 70 1.31 13.82 -2.22
C SER A 70 2.05 13.92 -3.54
N ASN A 71 2.38 15.13 -3.99
CA ASN A 71 2.92 15.34 -5.34
C ASN A 71 4.06 16.36 -5.36
N PRO A 72 5.21 16.08 -4.71
CA PRO A 72 6.32 17.03 -4.60
C PRO A 72 7.00 17.35 -5.94
N CYS A 73 6.73 16.58 -6.99
CA CYS A 73 7.30 16.76 -8.32
C CYS A 73 6.28 17.32 -9.33
N HIS A 74 5.07 17.66 -8.89
CA HIS A 74 3.99 18.21 -9.71
C HIS A 74 3.60 17.35 -10.92
N TYR A 75 3.65 16.02 -10.77
CA TYR A 75 3.23 15.09 -11.81
C TYR A 75 1.73 15.23 -12.12
N LYS A 76 1.41 15.54 -13.36
CA LYS A 76 0.02 15.70 -13.84
C LYS A 76 -0.74 14.39 -13.83
N ARG A 77 -0.06 13.31 -14.23
CA ARG A 77 -0.65 11.96 -14.27
C ARG A 77 -1.15 11.50 -12.92
N ARG A 78 -0.40 11.79 -11.86
CA ARG A 78 -0.79 11.46 -10.48
C ARG A 78 -2.11 12.13 -10.08
N VAL A 79 -2.25 13.42 -10.36
CA VAL A 79 -3.47 14.19 -10.07
C VAL A 79 -4.65 13.67 -10.88
N GLN A 80 -4.45 13.41 -12.17
CA GLN A 80 -5.48 12.87 -13.05
C GLN A 80 -6.00 11.52 -12.55
N LEU A 81 -5.10 10.56 -12.26
CA LEU A 81 -5.49 9.23 -11.77
C LEU A 81 -6.26 9.31 -10.45
N CYS A 82 -5.85 10.19 -9.54
CA CYS A 82 -6.56 10.41 -8.29
C CYS A 82 -7.98 10.95 -8.52
N LYS A 83 -8.15 11.92 -9.42
CA LYS A 83 -9.49 12.44 -9.80
C LYS A 83 -10.37 11.36 -10.43
N GLU A 84 -9.82 10.56 -11.33
CA GLU A 84 -10.52 9.43 -11.96
C GLU A 84 -10.91 8.37 -10.93
N PHE A 85 -10.01 8.03 -10.00
CA PHE A 85 -10.27 7.09 -8.93
C PHE A 85 -11.43 7.56 -8.03
N ILE A 86 -11.38 8.79 -7.55
CA ILE A 86 -12.45 9.36 -6.71
C ILE A 86 -13.78 9.34 -7.45
N ASN A 87 -13.81 9.76 -8.73
CA ASN A 87 -15.02 9.76 -9.53
C ASN A 87 -15.64 8.36 -9.69
N ARG A 88 -14.79 7.31 -9.83
CA ARG A 88 -15.27 5.92 -9.85
C ARG A 88 -15.89 5.51 -8.51
N LEU A 89 -15.24 5.87 -7.39
CA LEU A 89 -15.75 5.53 -6.06
C LEU A 89 -17.06 6.25 -5.71
N LEU A 90 -17.27 7.47 -6.17
CA LEU A 90 -18.50 8.25 -5.93
C LEU A 90 -19.78 7.59 -6.50
N ASN A 91 -19.64 6.64 -7.43
CA ASN A 91 -20.75 5.87 -7.96
C ASN A 91 -21.26 4.78 -7.00
N ASP A 92 -20.49 4.42 -5.97
CA ASP A 92 -20.92 3.45 -4.96
C ASP A 92 -21.40 4.15 -3.70
N LYS A 93 -22.70 4.08 -3.44
CA LYS A 93 -23.37 4.73 -2.29
C LYS A 93 -22.91 4.18 -0.93
N ARG A 94 -22.30 2.97 -0.89
CA ARG A 94 -21.76 2.38 0.33
C ARG A 94 -20.42 2.96 0.74
N ILE A 95 -19.78 3.75 -0.12
CA ILE A 95 -18.45 4.31 0.12
C ILE A 95 -18.55 5.72 0.66
N LYS A 96 -17.73 6.02 1.67
CA LYS A 96 -17.45 7.36 2.18
C LYS A 96 -15.96 7.66 1.97
N ILE A 97 -15.65 8.66 1.16
CA ILE A 97 -14.29 8.97 0.73
C ILE A 97 -13.66 10.02 1.63
N TYR A 98 -12.48 9.72 2.15
CA TYR A 98 -11.59 10.61 2.90
C TYR A 98 -10.31 10.79 2.08
N LEU A 99 -10.14 11.97 1.50
CA LEU A 99 -8.96 12.31 0.73
C LEU A 99 -8.00 13.10 1.59
N VAL A 100 -6.84 12.54 1.88
CA VAL A 100 -5.74 13.24 2.55
C VAL A 100 -4.78 13.75 1.49
N GLU A 101 -4.61 15.05 1.43
CA GLU A 101 -3.73 15.71 0.47
C GLU A 101 -2.62 16.44 1.20
N THR A 102 -1.35 16.09 0.91
CA THR A 102 -0.19 16.78 1.45
C THR A 102 0.50 17.61 0.36
N VAL A 103 0.65 18.89 0.62
CA VAL A 103 1.39 19.84 -0.24
C VAL A 103 2.66 20.34 0.44
N TYR A 104 3.58 20.89 -0.35
CA TYR A 104 4.91 21.26 0.10
C TYR A 104 5.19 22.75 -0.07
N GLY A 105 5.80 23.35 0.97
CA GLY A 105 6.21 24.77 0.93
C GLY A 105 5.06 25.72 0.63
N SER A 106 5.08 26.40 -0.51
CA SER A 106 4.05 27.35 -0.95
C SER A 106 2.96 26.77 -1.86
N ASP A 107 3.02 25.46 -2.14
CA ASP A 107 2.07 24.80 -3.03
C ASP A 107 0.63 24.93 -2.51
N LYS A 108 -0.33 24.92 -3.45
CA LYS A 108 -1.76 24.93 -3.17
C LYS A 108 -2.31 23.51 -3.27
N HIS A 109 -3.36 23.24 -2.49
CA HIS A 109 -4.11 22.00 -2.58
C HIS A 109 -4.92 21.95 -3.89
N GLU A 110 -4.81 20.83 -4.60
CA GLU A 110 -5.48 20.59 -5.89
C GLU A 110 -6.96 20.18 -5.75
N PHE A 111 -7.34 19.67 -4.56
CA PHE A 111 -8.63 19.04 -4.34
C PHE A 111 -9.57 19.83 -3.42
N THR A 112 -9.25 21.07 -3.05
CA THR A 112 -10.02 21.87 -2.09
C THR A 112 -11.52 21.97 -2.44
N ASP A 113 -11.84 22.15 -3.72
CA ASP A 113 -13.22 22.29 -4.21
C ASP A 113 -13.62 21.18 -5.18
N PHE A 114 -12.92 20.04 -5.14
CA PHE A 114 -13.11 18.98 -6.13
C PHE A 114 -14.51 18.34 -6.06
N SER A 115 -15.01 18.05 -4.86
CA SER A 115 -16.34 17.48 -4.65
C SER A 115 -16.83 17.70 -3.21
N LYS A 116 -18.10 18.07 -3.07
CA LYS A 116 -18.77 18.17 -1.76
C LYS A 116 -19.09 16.78 -1.15
N SER A 117 -18.95 15.72 -1.91
CA SER A 117 -19.26 14.34 -1.49
C SER A 117 -18.04 13.61 -0.88
N ILE A 118 -16.88 14.28 -0.78
CA ILE A 118 -15.69 13.76 -0.14
C ILE A 118 -15.35 14.58 1.11
N VAL A 119 -14.68 13.95 2.08
CA VAL A 119 -14.03 14.65 3.17
C VAL A 119 -12.59 14.92 2.74
N HIS A 120 -12.27 16.17 2.44
CA HIS A 120 -10.91 16.60 2.10
C HIS A 120 -10.15 16.98 3.37
N ILE A 121 -8.97 16.39 3.57
CA ILE A 121 -8.08 16.64 4.70
C ILE A 121 -6.80 17.26 4.16
N PRO A 122 -6.71 18.61 4.15
CA PRO A 122 -5.55 19.32 3.64
C PRO A 122 -4.42 19.32 4.68
N LEU A 123 -3.25 18.82 4.29
CA LEU A 123 -2.03 18.81 5.10
C LEU A 123 -0.94 19.61 4.39
N LYS A 124 0.01 20.11 5.17
CA LYS A 124 1.12 20.89 4.64
C LYS A 124 2.41 20.58 5.41
N THR A 125 3.50 20.47 4.67
CA THR A 125 4.86 20.31 5.21
C THR A 125 5.87 21.02 4.30
N ILE A 126 7.12 21.12 4.73
CA ILE A 126 8.17 21.80 3.97
C ILE A 126 8.96 20.78 3.12
N ASN A 127 9.32 19.65 3.71
CA ASN A 127 10.26 18.71 3.11
C ASN A 127 9.55 17.48 2.59
N PRO A 128 9.71 17.15 1.29
CA PRO A 128 9.17 15.92 0.72
C PRO A 128 9.85 14.67 1.31
N LEU A 129 9.05 13.84 1.97
CA LEU A 129 9.36 12.47 2.36
C LEU A 129 8.28 11.54 1.79
N TRP A 130 8.44 10.23 1.92
CA TRP A 130 7.35 9.32 1.59
C TRP A 130 6.33 9.31 2.73
N HIS A 131 5.22 10.01 2.54
CA HIS A 131 4.21 10.24 3.57
C HIS A 131 3.00 9.28 3.49
N LYS A 132 2.96 8.33 2.56
CA LYS A 132 1.76 7.51 2.28
C LYS A 132 1.14 6.93 3.55
N GLU A 133 1.88 6.15 4.30
CA GLU A 133 1.40 5.47 5.50
C GLU A 133 1.04 6.46 6.63
N ASN A 134 1.81 7.52 6.75
CA ASN A 134 1.54 8.61 7.71
C ASN A 134 0.23 9.33 7.38
N MET A 135 0.00 9.65 6.12
CA MET A 135 -1.25 10.28 5.66
C MET A 135 -2.46 9.37 5.88
N ILE A 136 -2.31 8.05 5.64
CA ILE A 136 -3.38 7.08 5.93
C ILE A 136 -3.69 7.06 7.43
N ASN A 137 -2.67 7.01 8.28
CA ASN A 137 -2.81 7.09 9.73
C ASN A 137 -3.55 8.36 10.16
N ILE A 138 -3.16 9.51 9.63
CA ILE A 138 -3.84 10.79 9.89
C ILE A 138 -5.31 10.70 9.43
N GLY A 139 -5.57 10.19 8.23
CA GLY A 139 -6.93 10.03 7.71
C GLY A 139 -7.83 9.21 8.63
N MET A 140 -7.29 8.18 9.30
CA MET A 140 -8.04 7.35 10.24
C MET A 140 -8.53 8.14 11.47
N HIS A 141 -7.83 9.20 11.89
CA HIS A 141 -8.26 10.05 13.00
C HIS A 141 -9.48 10.93 12.65
N TYR A 142 -9.75 11.17 11.38
CA TYR A 142 -10.89 11.95 10.91
C TYR A 142 -12.16 11.11 10.71
N LEU A 143 -12.08 9.79 10.84
CA LEU A 143 -13.25 8.93 10.70
C LEU A 143 -14.26 9.18 11.83
N PRO A 144 -15.57 9.05 11.59
CA PRO A 144 -16.59 9.23 12.63
C PRO A 144 -16.40 8.18 13.74
N LYS A 145 -16.75 8.53 14.99
CA LYS A 145 -16.51 7.67 16.15
C LYS A 145 -17.09 6.24 16.02
N ASN A 146 -18.15 6.09 15.27
CA ASN A 146 -18.89 4.83 15.12
C ASN A 146 -18.55 4.04 13.83
N TRP A 147 -17.46 4.38 13.11
CA TRP A 147 -17.08 3.62 11.92
C TRP A 147 -16.82 2.15 12.24
N LYS A 148 -17.11 1.25 11.30
CA LYS A 148 -16.96 -0.22 11.45
C LYS A 148 -15.90 -0.82 10.54
N ALA A 149 -15.76 -0.30 9.32
CA ALA A 149 -14.84 -0.79 8.32
C ALA A 149 -14.14 0.37 7.61
N VAL A 150 -12.83 0.28 7.44
CA VAL A 150 -12.00 1.23 6.71
C VAL A 150 -11.14 0.51 5.68
N ALA A 151 -10.99 1.12 4.52
CA ALA A 151 -10.03 0.70 3.50
C ALA A 151 -9.08 1.86 3.18
N TRP A 152 -7.84 1.54 2.81
CA TRP A 152 -6.91 2.49 2.20
C TRP A 152 -6.44 1.93 0.87
N ILE A 153 -6.52 2.75 -0.17
CA ILE A 153 -6.39 2.31 -1.55
C ILE A 153 -5.55 3.30 -2.34
N ASP A 154 -4.63 2.77 -3.15
CA ASP A 154 -3.83 3.58 -4.06
C ASP A 154 -4.72 4.21 -5.13
N ALA A 155 -4.47 5.49 -5.43
CA ALA A 155 -5.36 6.29 -6.27
C ALA A 155 -5.25 5.99 -7.79
N ASP A 156 -4.48 4.99 -8.16
CA ASP A 156 -4.25 4.53 -9.53
C ASP A 156 -4.90 3.16 -9.81
N ILE A 157 -5.77 2.70 -8.89
CA ILE A 157 -6.44 1.40 -8.98
C ILE A 157 -7.87 1.54 -9.51
N GLN A 158 -8.30 0.54 -10.28
CA GLN A 158 -9.68 0.33 -10.70
C GLN A 158 -10.11 -1.09 -10.37
N PHE A 159 -11.27 -1.26 -9.74
CA PHE A 159 -11.85 -2.57 -9.47
C PHE A 159 -12.64 -3.07 -10.67
N GLU A 160 -12.47 -4.35 -11.01
CA GLU A 160 -13.24 -5.00 -12.08
C GLU A 160 -14.64 -5.42 -11.60
N ASN A 161 -14.76 -5.85 -10.36
CA ASN A 161 -16.04 -6.25 -9.78
C ASN A 161 -16.70 -5.06 -9.07
N PRO A 162 -17.86 -4.57 -9.51
CA PRO A 162 -18.57 -3.45 -8.90
C PRO A 162 -19.06 -3.75 -7.47
N LEU A 163 -19.10 -5.01 -7.06
CA LEU A 163 -19.52 -5.44 -5.71
C LEU A 163 -18.35 -5.55 -4.71
N TRP A 164 -17.15 -5.13 -5.09
CA TRP A 164 -15.96 -5.25 -4.24
C TRP A 164 -16.13 -4.65 -2.85
N SER A 165 -16.76 -3.48 -2.76
CA SER A 165 -17.02 -2.79 -1.48
C SER A 165 -18.00 -3.57 -0.60
N GLN A 166 -19.04 -4.13 -1.20
CA GLN A 166 -20.01 -4.98 -0.52
C GLN A 166 -19.35 -6.28 -0.01
N TYR A 167 -18.52 -6.91 -0.84
CA TYR A 167 -17.77 -8.10 -0.43
C TYR A 167 -16.83 -7.78 0.73
N THR A 168 -16.12 -6.66 0.64
CA THR A 168 -15.25 -6.17 1.72
C THR A 168 -16.02 -6.00 3.03
N LEU A 169 -17.16 -5.31 3.00
CA LEU A 169 -17.99 -5.09 4.19
C LEU A 169 -18.50 -6.42 4.78
N LYS A 170 -18.97 -7.36 3.95
CA LYS A 170 -19.47 -8.66 4.39
C LYS A 170 -18.38 -9.48 5.06
N ILE A 171 -17.17 -9.52 4.53
CA ILE A 171 -16.06 -10.27 5.14
C ILE A 171 -15.57 -9.59 6.42
N LEU A 172 -15.54 -8.25 6.45
CA LEU A 172 -15.14 -7.47 7.64
C LEU A 172 -16.21 -7.44 8.74
N ASN A 173 -17.46 -7.84 8.47
CA ASN A 173 -18.49 -8.03 9.49
C ASN A 173 -18.18 -9.26 10.35
N ASN A 174 -17.09 -9.20 11.08
CA ASN A 174 -16.50 -10.26 11.86
C ASN A 174 -16.18 -9.75 13.26
N PRO A 175 -16.52 -10.49 14.34
CA PRO A 175 -16.22 -10.08 15.71
C PRO A 175 -14.74 -10.14 16.08
N LYS A 176 -13.90 -10.80 15.26
CA LYS A 176 -12.45 -10.88 15.46
C LYS A 176 -11.73 -9.76 14.72
N PRO A 177 -10.48 -9.42 15.11
CA PRO A 177 -9.61 -8.54 14.34
C PRO A 177 -9.35 -9.12 12.94
N VAL A 178 -9.77 -8.43 11.88
CA VAL A 178 -9.59 -8.87 10.49
C VAL A 178 -8.94 -7.77 9.65
N ILE A 179 -7.94 -8.16 8.85
CA ILE A 179 -7.36 -7.35 7.77
C ILE A 179 -7.49 -8.11 6.46
N LEU A 180 -7.93 -7.41 5.42
CA LEU A 180 -8.06 -7.95 4.07
C LEU A 180 -7.14 -7.19 3.11
N GLN A 181 -6.50 -7.91 2.20
CA GLN A 181 -6.08 -7.33 0.94
C GLN A 181 -7.30 -7.31 0.02
N ILE A 182 -7.63 -6.15 -0.54
CA ILE A 182 -8.91 -5.94 -1.24
C ILE A 182 -8.92 -6.47 -2.69
N PHE A 183 -8.07 -7.39 -3.00
CA PHE A 183 -8.04 -8.12 -4.28
C PHE A 183 -7.38 -9.48 -4.13
N SER A 184 -7.70 -10.40 -5.05
CA SER A 184 -6.99 -11.67 -5.26
C SER A 184 -5.98 -11.58 -6.40
N HIS A 185 -6.28 -10.80 -7.44
CA HIS A 185 -5.44 -10.59 -8.62
C HIS A 185 -5.39 -9.12 -9.01
N THR A 186 -4.28 -8.71 -9.61
CA THR A 186 -4.12 -7.35 -10.15
C THR A 186 -3.47 -7.38 -11.52
N ILE A 187 -3.94 -6.50 -12.39
CA ILE A 187 -3.53 -6.37 -13.78
C ILE A 187 -2.79 -5.05 -13.94
N ASP A 188 -1.50 -5.10 -14.20
CA ASP A 188 -0.73 -3.90 -14.54
C ASP A 188 -0.98 -3.51 -15.99
N LEU A 189 -1.28 -2.24 -16.20
CA LEU A 189 -1.52 -1.67 -17.52
C LEU A 189 -0.30 -0.86 -18.00
N ASN A 190 -0.08 -0.85 -19.32
CA ASN A 190 0.85 0.07 -19.96
C ASN A 190 0.20 1.43 -20.24
N GLU A 191 0.95 2.35 -20.85
CA GLU A 191 0.51 3.70 -21.22
C GLU A 191 -0.68 3.72 -22.21
N LYS A 192 -0.92 2.61 -22.93
CA LYS A 192 -2.03 2.41 -23.86
C LYS A 192 -3.19 1.62 -23.26
N ASN A 193 -3.16 1.39 -21.94
CA ASN A 193 -4.13 0.56 -21.20
C ASN A 193 -4.16 -0.92 -21.62
N PHE A 194 -3.11 -1.45 -22.25
CA PHE A 194 -2.96 -2.89 -22.47
C PHE A 194 -2.36 -3.57 -21.26
N THR A 195 -2.72 -4.83 -21.04
CA THR A 195 -2.17 -5.66 -19.97
C THR A 195 -0.68 -5.87 -20.17
N MET A 196 0.13 -5.49 -19.18
CA MET A 196 1.57 -5.76 -19.12
C MET A 196 1.88 -7.01 -18.31
N ALA A 197 1.22 -7.18 -17.17
CA ALA A 197 1.43 -8.28 -16.27
C ALA A 197 0.19 -8.53 -15.43
N ILE A 198 0.07 -9.77 -14.93
CA ILE A 198 -0.95 -10.16 -13.95
C ILE A 198 -0.22 -10.69 -12.73
N HIS A 199 -0.54 -10.16 -11.56
CA HIS A 199 0.02 -10.57 -10.29
C HIS A 199 -1.07 -11.09 -9.37
N GLN A 200 -0.71 -12.06 -8.54
CA GLN A 200 -1.57 -12.57 -7.49
C GLN A 200 -1.35 -11.75 -6.21
N GLY A 201 -2.42 -11.56 -5.45
CA GLY A 201 -2.37 -10.87 -4.18
C GLY A 201 -1.60 -11.66 -3.12
N PHE A 202 -0.85 -10.97 -2.28
CA PHE A 202 -0.02 -11.57 -1.24
C PHE A 202 -0.86 -12.40 -0.25
N PHE A 203 -1.96 -11.85 0.26
CA PHE A 203 -2.81 -12.58 1.19
C PHE A 203 -3.67 -13.64 0.51
N TYR A 204 -4.03 -13.46 -0.75
CA TYR A 204 -4.64 -14.54 -1.53
C TYR A 204 -3.75 -15.79 -1.52
N GLN A 205 -2.47 -15.63 -1.84
CA GLN A 205 -1.53 -16.75 -1.86
C GLN A 205 -1.24 -17.31 -0.46
N TYR A 206 -1.13 -16.42 0.54
CA TYR A 206 -0.94 -16.84 1.92
C TYR A 206 -2.10 -17.71 2.43
N CYS A 207 -3.35 -17.31 2.16
CA CYS A 207 -4.54 -18.08 2.52
C CYS A 207 -4.64 -19.43 1.82
N LEU A 208 -4.02 -19.57 0.64
CA LEU A 208 -3.89 -20.85 -0.08
C LEU A 208 -2.73 -21.72 0.43
N GLY A 209 -2.03 -21.30 1.48
CA GLY A 209 -0.87 -22.04 2.04
C GLY A 209 0.35 -22.06 1.12
N ARG A 210 0.44 -21.18 0.14
CA ARG A 210 1.58 -21.13 -0.78
C ARG A 210 2.73 -20.33 -0.18
N PRO A 211 3.99 -20.77 -0.40
CA PRO A 211 5.15 -20.06 0.12
C PRO A 211 5.26 -18.68 -0.56
N HIS A 212 5.46 -17.65 0.25
CA HIS A 212 5.74 -16.32 -0.24
C HIS A 212 7.23 -16.18 -0.57
N SER A 213 7.53 -15.55 -1.70
CA SER A 213 8.89 -15.15 -2.01
C SER A 213 9.17 -13.77 -1.41
N THR A 214 10.32 -13.63 -0.76
CA THR A 214 10.88 -12.34 -0.38
C THR A 214 11.57 -11.63 -1.55
N LYS A 215 11.63 -12.28 -2.72
CA LYS A 215 12.20 -11.71 -3.95
C LYS A 215 11.10 -10.97 -4.71
N TYR A 216 11.43 -9.77 -5.20
CA TYR A 216 10.51 -8.96 -6.01
C TYR A 216 10.25 -9.51 -7.42
N THR A 217 10.83 -10.65 -7.76
CA THR A 217 10.74 -11.26 -9.09
C THR A 217 10.62 -12.76 -9.01
N GLY A 218 10.04 -13.35 -10.05
CA GLY A 218 9.91 -14.81 -10.18
C GLY A 218 8.49 -15.32 -9.94
N PRO A 219 8.27 -16.62 -10.11
CA PRO A 219 6.93 -17.23 -10.09
C PRO A 219 6.21 -17.15 -8.74
N ASN A 220 6.97 -16.88 -7.66
CA ASN A 220 6.43 -16.76 -6.30
C ASN A 220 6.37 -15.31 -5.82
N TYR A 221 6.47 -14.33 -6.72
CA TYR A 221 6.24 -12.94 -6.36
C TYR A 221 4.73 -12.70 -6.24
N PHE A 222 4.32 -12.30 -5.04
CA PHE A 222 2.94 -11.95 -4.74
C PHE A 222 2.86 -10.47 -4.41
N HIS A 223 1.91 -9.78 -5.03
CA HIS A 223 1.83 -8.32 -4.91
C HIS A 223 1.28 -7.92 -3.54
N CYS A 224 2.05 -7.15 -2.77
CA CYS A 224 1.70 -6.72 -1.41
C CYS A 224 1.17 -5.29 -1.32
N GLY A 225 1.06 -4.54 -2.42
CA GLY A 225 0.57 -3.17 -2.44
C GLY A 225 -0.91 -3.02 -2.81
N TYR A 226 -1.26 -1.83 -3.25
CA TYR A 226 -2.50 -1.35 -3.87
C TYR A 226 -3.68 -1.10 -2.92
N GLY A 227 -3.94 -1.93 -1.93
CA GLY A 227 -5.01 -1.62 -1.02
C GLY A 227 -5.35 -2.72 -0.02
N TYR A 228 -5.75 -2.25 1.14
CA TYR A 228 -6.15 -3.08 2.27
C TYR A 228 -7.42 -2.53 2.92
N ALA A 229 -8.06 -3.36 3.71
CA ALA A 229 -9.17 -2.95 4.56
C ALA A 229 -9.09 -3.65 5.92
N MET A 230 -9.59 -2.99 6.97
CA MET A 230 -9.70 -3.58 8.30
C MET A 230 -11.03 -3.23 8.96
N ASN A 231 -11.46 -4.09 9.89
CA ASN A 231 -12.59 -3.77 10.76
C ASN A 231 -12.14 -2.95 11.98
N ARG A 232 -13.09 -2.30 12.62
CA ARG A 232 -12.85 -1.48 13.81
C ARG A 232 -12.20 -2.27 14.95
N VAL A 233 -12.57 -3.52 15.13
CA VAL A 233 -12.00 -4.40 16.16
C VAL A 233 -10.49 -4.55 15.97
N CYS A 234 -10.04 -4.70 14.71
CA CYS A 234 -8.63 -4.79 14.37
C CYS A 234 -7.89 -3.49 14.71
N TYR A 235 -8.42 -2.35 14.27
CA TYR A 235 -7.85 -1.04 14.58
C TYR A 235 -7.69 -0.83 16.09
N ASP A 236 -8.77 -1.03 16.86
CA ASP A 236 -8.76 -0.81 18.31
C ASP A 236 -7.75 -1.73 19.01
N THR A 237 -7.61 -2.98 18.53
CA THR A 237 -6.66 -3.95 19.09
C THR A 237 -5.22 -3.54 18.81
N ILE A 238 -4.90 -3.14 17.57
CA ILE A 238 -3.57 -2.64 17.23
C ILE A 238 -3.23 -1.41 18.05
N MET A 239 -4.14 -0.43 18.12
CA MET A 239 -3.89 0.82 18.83
C MET A 239 -3.77 0.62 20.35
N LYS A 240 -4.46 -0.37 20.91
CA LYS A 240 -4.28 -0.78 22.31
C LYS A 240 -2.88 -1.33 22.55
N ASN A 241 -2.42 -2.26 21.72
CA ASN A 241 -1.09 -2.88 21.87
C ASN A 241 0.04 -1.88 21.57
N MET A 242 -0.18 -0.95 20.63
CA MET A 242 0.76 0.13 20.32
C MET A 242 1.07 1.00 21.55
N LYS A 243 0.11 1.27 22.41
CA LYS A 243 0.31 2.06 23.65
C LYS A 243 1.29 1.44 24.64
N TYR A 244 1.44 0.10 24.60
CA TYR A 244 2.34 -0.63 25.47
C TYR A 244 3.71 -0.92 24.81
N SER A 245 3.92 -0.42 23.60
CA SER A 245 5.18 -0.52 22.89
C SER A 245 5.96 0.80 22.95
N ASP A 246 7.28 0.72 22.69
CA ASP A 246 8.14 1.90 22.58
C ASP A 246 7.96 2.61 21.22
N LEU A 247 7.08 2.11 20.35
CA LEU A 247 6.81 2.69 19.05
C LEU A 247 5.94 3.94 19.18
N LYS A 248 6.43 5.02 18.60
CA LYS A 248 5.66 6.27 18.45
C LYS A 248 5.23 6.39 17.00
N LEU A 249 4.04 5.83 16.67
CA LEU A 249 3.43 5.94 15.35
C LEU A 249 2.16 6.79 15.43
N CYS A 250 1.83 7.46 14.33
CA CYS A 250 0.61 8.27 14.23
C CYS A 250 -0.67 7.42 14.16
N GLY A 251 -0.58 6.11 13.88
CA GLY A 251 -1.72 5.19 13.75
C GLY A 251 -1.27 3.75 13.57
N PRO A 252 -2.15 2.87 13.04
CA PRO A 252 -1.90 1.44 12.97
C PRO A 252 -0.85 1.01 11.92
N LEU A 253 -0.51 1.86 10.95
CA LEU A 253 0.48 1.55 9.91
C LEU A 253 1.86 2.07 10.31
N TYR A 254 2.90 1.33 9.92
CA TYR A 254 4.29 1.76 10.10
C TYR A 254 4.62 2.92 9.16
N ASP A 255 4.69 4.12 9.70
CA ASP A 255 4.82 5.36 8.94
C ASP A 255 6.24 5.96 8.90
N LYS A 256 7.23 5.28 9.49
CA LYS A 256 8.63 5.74 9.52
C LYS A 256 9.45 5.34 8.29
N SER A 257 8.84 4.73 7.25
CA SER A 257 9.53 4.32 6.03
C SER A 257 9.52 5.46 4.99
N ILE A 258 10.45 6.39 5.13
CA ILE A 258 10.50 7.68 4.41
C ILE A 258 10.84 7.60 2.90
N LEU A 259 11.06 6.41 2.35
CA LEU A 259 11.29 6.14 0.93
C LEU A 259 10.29 5.16 0.32
N GLY A 260 9.24 4.80 1.07
CA GLY A 260 8.23 3.82 0.66
C GLY A 260 8.50 2.42 1.21
N SER A 261 7.94 1.40 0.58
CA SER A 261 7.93 -0.01 1.05
C SER A 261 7.03 -0.27 2.26
N GLY A 262 6.16 0.66 2.66
CA GLY A 262 5.25 0.47 3.79
C GLY A 262 4.32 -0.72 3.59
N ASP A 263 3.81 -0.94 2.37
CA ASP A 263 2.98 -2.10 2.02
C ASP A 263 3.71 -3.42 2.27
N PHE A 264 4.99 -3.49 1.88
CA PHE A 264 5.82 -4.67 2.05
C PHE A 264 6.14 -4.93 3.52
N ILE A 265 6.49 -3.86 4.27
CA ILE A 265 6.70 -3.94 5.72
C ILE A 265 5.43 -4.42 6.41
N PHE A 266 4.28 -3.86 6.06
CA PHE A 266 2.98 -4.22 6.64
C PHE A 266 2.64 -5.69 6.37
N ALA A 267 2.69 -6.13 5.12
CA ALA A 267 2.36 -7.49 4.72
C ALA A 267 3.26 -8.54 5.42
N LEU A 268 4.59 -8.31 5.41
CA LEU A 268 5.53 -9.23 6.06
C LEU A 268 5.42 -9.20 7.59
N SER A 269 5.14 -8.04 8.19
CA SER A 269 4.93 -7.95 9.64
C SER A 269 3.69 -8.73 10.07
N LEU A 270 2.61 -8.70 9.28
CA LEU A 270 1.40 -9.47 9.55
C LEU A 270 1.62 -10.98 9.53
N ILE A 271 2.53 -11.48 8.71
CA ILE A 271 2.84 -12.93 8.63
C ILE A 271 4.11 -13.32 9.38
N ASN A 272 4.61 -12.46 10.28
CA ASN A 272 5.81 -12.72 11.10
C ASN A 272 7.11 -12.92 10.29
N LYS A 273 7.28 -12.16 9.20
CA LYS A 273 8.44 -12.22 8.29
C LYS A 273 9.12 -10.86 8.06
N ALA A 274 8.90 -9.89 8.94
CA ALA A 274 9.49 -8.54 8.80
C ALA A 274 11.02 -8.53 8.82
N SER A 275 11.66 -9.56 9.38
CA SER A 275 13.14 -9.71 9.34
C SER A 275 13.69 -9.70 7.91
N CYS A 276 12.86 -10.09 6.91
CA CYS A 276 13.22 -10.11 5.50
C CYS A 276 13.19 -8.73 4.82
N THR A 277 12.67 -7.70 5.48
CA THR A 277 12.49 -6.37 4.86
C THR A 277 13.77 -5.57 4.74
N MET A 278 14.71 -5.74 5.67
CA MET A 278 15.95 -4.99 5.78
C MET A 278 17.10 -5.90 6.22
N ASN A 279 18.07 -6.12 5.35
CA ASN A 279 19.21 -6.99 5.63
C ASN A 279 20.55 -6.24 5.78
N ASN A 280 20.55 -4.91 5.59
CA ASN A 280 21.76 -4.11 5.71
C ASN A 280 22.05 -3.75 7.18
N PRO A 281 23.27 -4.05 7.71
CA PRO A 281 23.62 -3.78 9.11
C PRO A 281 23.70 -2.28 9.45
N TYR A 282 23.87 -1.40 8.45
CA TYR A 282 23.96 0.05 8.71
C TYR A 282 22.63 0.70 9.12
N VAL A 283 21.53 -0.02 8.99
CA VAL A 283 20.18 0.45 9.40
C VAL A 283 19.52 -0.46 10.43
N TRP A 284 20.33 -1.06 11.31
CA TRP A 284 19.85 -1.98 12.33
C TRP A 284 18.80 -1.35 13.27
N ILE A 285 18.90 -0.05 13.58
CA ILE A 285 17.91 0.67 14.39
C ILE A 285 16.56 0.71 13.64
N PHE A 286 16.59 1.04 12.37
CA PHE A 286 15.39 1.03 11.52
C PHE A 286 14.79 -0.39 11.44
N LYS A 287 15.61 -1.41 11.24
CA LYS A 287 15.19 -2.82 11.27
C LYS A 287 14.54 -3.19 12.61
N ASN A 288 15.15 -2.82 13.73
CA ASN A 288 14.59 -3.11 15.06
C ASN A 288 13.24 -2.41 15.28
N SER A 289 13.08 -1.19 14.80
CA SER A 289 11.80 -0.49 14.82
C SER A 289 10.71 -1.24 14.04
N ILE A 290 11.05 -1.82 12.87
CA ILE A 290 10.14 -2.67 12.08
C ILE A 290 9.81 -3.97 12.84
N LEU A 291 10.79 -4.60 13.50
CA LEU A 291 10.56 -5.82 14.29
C LEU A 291 9.68 -5.54 15.52
N SER A 292 9.85 -4.38 16.16
CA SER A 292 8.96 -3.94 17.24
C SER A 292 7.53 -3.73 16.73
N TYR A 293 7.37 -3.18 15.53
CA TYR A 293 6.06 -3.09 14.87
C TYR A 293 5.44 -4.46 14.57
N GLN A 294 6.22 -5.40 14.04
CA GLN A 294 5.79 -6.77 13.86
C GLN A 294 5.27 -7.38 15.17
N LYS A 295 5.98 -7.19 16.28
CA LYS A 295 5.57 -7.69 17.59
C LYS A 295 4.18 -7.17 17.98
N VAL A 296 3.92 -5.88 17.81
CA VAL A 296 2.59 -5.28 18.06
C VAL A 296 1.50 -5.97 17.24
N LEU A 297 1.76 -6.21 15.95
CA LEU A 297 0.79 -6.88 15.07
C LEU A 297 0.55 -8.34 15.48
N GLN A 298 1.62 -9.06 15.88
CA GLN A 298 1.49 -10.45 16.36
C GLN A 298 0.67 -10.53 17.65
N GLU A 299 0.91 -9.64 18.61
CA GLU A 299 0.15 -9.56 19.86
C GLU A 299 -1.31 -9.16 19.64
N SER A 300 -1.63 -8.60 18.48
CA SER A 300 -3.00 -8.21 18.10
C SER A 300 -3.84 -9.38 17.58
N ASN A 301 -3.27 -10.57 17.42
CA ASN A 301 -3.97 -11.80 16.97
C ASN A 301 -4.87 -11.57 15.74
N ILE A 302 -4.31 -10.90 14.73
CA ILE A 302 -5.03 -10.51 13.54
C ILE A 302 -5.26 -11.72 12.63
N THR A 303 -6.47 -11.83 12.09
CA THR A 303 -6.80 -12.77 11.03
C THR A 303 -6.65 -12.06 9.67
N VAL A 304 -5.81 -12.58 8.79
CA VAL A 304 -5.62 -12.04 7.44
C VAL A 304 -6.54 -12.73 6.44
N GLY A 305 -6.90 -12.02 5.39
CA GLY A 305 -7.73 -12.55 4.31
C GLY A 305 -7.63 -11.70 3.04
N TYR A 306 -8.46 -12.02 2.07
CA TYR A 306 -8.52 -11.28 0.80
C TYR A 306 -9.97 -11.12 0.33
N VAL A 307 -10.19 -10.18 -0.57
CA VAL A 307 -11.46 -10.04 -1.30
C VAL A 307 -11.30 -10.69 -2.66
N PRO A 308 -12.19 -11.63 -3.06
CA PRO A 308 -12.09 -12.33 -4.34
C PRO A 308 -12.54 -11.44 -5.51
N THR A 309 -11.71 -10.46 -5.82
CA THR A 309 -11.89 -9.51 -6.93
C THR A 309 -10.58 -9.25 -7.63
N SER A 310 -10.64 -8.72 -8.84
CA SER A 310 -9.47 -8.28 -9.61
C SER A 310 -9.44 -6.76 -9.70
N THR A 311 -8.23 -6.23 -9.79
CA THR A 311 -7.99 -4.80 -9.97
C THR A 311 -7.15 -4.54 -11.21
N ARG A 312 -7.28 -3.33 -11.77
CA ARG A 312 -6.34 -2.76 -12.76
C ARG A 312 -5.52 -1.68 -12.09
N HIS A 313 -4.23 -1.70 -12.33
CA HIS A 313 -3.31 -0.65 -11.93
C HIS A 313 -2.92 0.15 -13.16
N HIS A 314 -3.30 1.42 -13.16
CA HIS A 314 -3.07 2.33 -14.28
C HIS A 314 -1.61 2.80 -14.34
N TYR A 315 -1.11 2.95 -15.56
CA TYR A 315 0.26 3.39 -15.80
C TYR A 315 0.50 4.83 -15.31
N HIS A 316 1.60 5.00 -14.58
CA HIS A 316 2.13 6.30 -14.17
C HIS A 316 3.67 6.23 -14.04
N GLY A 317 4.32 6.13 -15.20
CA GLY A 317 5.77 6.00 -15.32
C GLY A 317 6.28 4.56 -15.25
N SER A 318 7.49 4.36 -15.75
CA SER A 318 8.15 3.06 -15.79
C SER A 318 8.42 2.49 -14.39
N LYS A 319 8.22 1.18 -14.21
CA LYS A 319 8.55 0.49 -12.95
C LYS A 319 10.04 0.53 -12.63
N VAL A 320 10.90 0.57 -13.65
CA VAL A 320 12.37 0.69 -13.48
C VAL A 320 12.73 1.99 -12.75
N ASN A 321 12.03 3.08 -13.04
CA ASN A 321 12.26 4.38 -12.40
C ASN A 321 11.89 4.39 -10.89
N ARG A 322 11.12 3.40 -10.42
CA ARG A 322 10.73 3.30 -9.01
C ARG A 322 11.85 2.78 -8.10
N LYS A 323 12.89 2.17 -8.68
CA LYS A 323 14.12 1.74 -7.98
C LYS A 323 13.82 1.07 -6.64
N TYR A 324 12.96 0.03 -6.66
CA TYR A 324 12.40 -0.58 -5.44
C TYR A 324 13.45 -1.09 -4.45
N ILE A 325 14.64 -1.45 -4.91
CA ILE A 325 15.77 -1.91 -4.10
C ILE A 325 16.74 -0.75 -3.89
N GLU A 326 17.20 -0.12 -4.95
CA GLU A 326 18.27 0.89 -4.97
C GLU A 326 17.92 2.15 -4.18
N ARG A 327 16.64 2.51 -4.10
CA ARG A 327 16.21 3.65 -3.26
C ARG A 327 16.61 3.49 -1.79
N ASN A 328 16.75 2.25 -1.29
CA ASN A 328 17.15 1.99 0.09
C ASN A 328 18.63 2.33 0.34
N ASP A 329 19.46 2.44 -0.72
CA ASP A 329 20.86 2.86 -0.59
C ASP A 329 20.99 4.23 0.05
N ILE A 330 19.98 5.10 -0.12
CA ILE A 330 19.92 6.39 0.58
C ILE A 330 19.86 6.17 2.10
N LEU A 331 18.99 5.24 2.57
CA LEU A 331 18.89 4.94 3.99
C LEU A 331 20.21 4.36 4.53
N TYR A 332 20.88 3.53 3.74
CA TYR A 332 22.15 2.89 4.11
C TYR A 332 23.28 3.91 4.17
N LYS A 333 23.39 4.77 3.16
CA LYS A 333 24.40 5.83 3.07
C LYS A 333 24.38 6.74 4.31
N TYR A 334 23.20 7.13 4.75
CA TYR A 334 23.02 8.05 5.87
C TYR A 334 22.77 7.36 7.22
N LYS A 335 22.83 6.03 7.28
CA LYS A 335 22.57 5.24 8.50
C LYS A 335 21.26 5.64 9.17
N TYR A 336 20.19 5.67 8.40
CA TYR A 336 18.89 6.19 8.81
C TYR A 336 18.43 5.62 10.17
N ASN A 337 18.19 6.53 11.10
CA ASN A 337 17.62 6.26 12.41
C ASN A 337 16.26 7.00 12.51
N PRO A 338 15.12 6.31 12.47
CA PRO A 338 13.81 6.97 12.50
C PRO A 338 13.55 7.76 13.79
N ASP A 339 14.15 7.36 14.92
CA ASP A 339 13.90 8.03 16.20
C ASP A 339 14.66 9.36 16.34
N GLU A 340 15.69 9.56 15.53
CA GLU A 340 16.48 10.78 15.52
C GLU A 340 16.21 11.67 14.31
N PHE A 341 15.95 11.07 13.14
CA PHE A 341 15.93 11.79 11.87
C PHE A 341 14.56 12.38 11.53
N ILE A 342 13.48 11.86 12.14
CA ILE A 342 12.12 12.35 11.90
C ILE A 342 11.39 12.70 13.19
N LYS A 343 10.44 13.62 13.06
CA LYS A 343 9.49 14.01 14.09
C LYS A 343 8.11 14.19 13.47
N TYR A 344 7.07 14.22 14.31
CA TYR A 344 5.73 14.61 13.90
C TYR A 344 5.51 16.08 14.19
N ASN A 345 4.99 16.82 13.22
CA ASN A 345 4.56 18.20 13.45
C ASN A 345 3.21 18.25 14.19
N GLN A 346 2.69 19.47 14.41
CA GLN A 346 1.42 19.68 15.13
C GLN A 346 0.19 19.03 14.46
N TYR A 347 0.27 18.67 13.17
CA TYR A 347 -0.78 17.98 12.41
C TYR A 347 -0.55 16.46 12.30
N GLY A 348 0.50 15.94 12.93
CA GLY A 348 0.89 14.54 12.85
C GLY A 348 1.65 14.17 11.58
N VAL A 349 2.01 15.15 10.73
CA VAL A 349 2.81 14.90 9.51
C VAL A 349 4.27 14.71 9.88
N ILE A 350 4.90 13.70 9.30
CA ILE A 350 6.32 13.44 9.49
C ILE A 350 7.15 14.54 8.82
N GLU A 351 8.10 15.07 9.58
CA GLU A 351 9.07 16.06 9.12
C GLU A 351 10.50 15.66 9.54
N PRO A 352 11.52 16.05 8.77
CA PRO A 352 12.90 15.84 9.19
C PRO A 352 13.22 16.65 10.45
N THR A 353 14.14 16.14 11.27
CA THR A 353 14.81 16.88 12.34
C THR A 353 16.08 17.54 11.81
N ASP A 354 16.73 18.35 12.63
CA ASP A 354 18.02 18.97 12.31
C ASP A 354 19.17 17.93 12.13
N LYS A 355 18.95 16.68 12.55
CA LYS A 355 19.88 15.57 12.34
C LYS A 355 19.83 14.97 10.95
N MET A 356 18.76 15.23 10.17
CA MET A 356 18.67 14.82 8.77
C MET A 356 19.41 15.83 7.90
N ASP A 357 20.57 15.43 7.40
CA ASP A 357 21.41 16.28 6.56
C ASP A 357 20.67 16.76 5.30
N LYS A 358 20.98 18.00 4.88
CA LYS A 358 20.47 18.53 3.62
C LYS A 358 20.79 17.62 2.42
N SER A 359 21.98 17.02 2.39
CA SER A 359 22.38 16.07 1.35
C SER A 359 21.47 14.84 1.27
N MET A 360 20.95 14.35 2.41
CA MET A 360 19.98 13.26 2.42
C MET A 360 18.63 13.71 1.83
N LEU A 361 18.16 14.91 2.18
CA LEU A 361 16.95 15.49 1.61
C LEU A 361 17.07 15.71 0.10
N ASP A 362 18.23 16.16 -0.36
CA ASP A 362 18.53 16.34 -1.79
C ASP A 362 18.52 14.98 -2.54
N ASP A 363 19.11 13.93 -1.98
CA ASP A 363 19.09 12.57 -2.53
C ASP A 363 17.65 12.02 -2.58
N ILE A 364 16.83 12.23 -1.54
CA ILE A 364 15.41 11.83 -1.51
C ILE A 364 14.63 12.58 -2.61
N MET A 365 14.83 13.88 -2.73
CA MET A 365 14.16 14.69 -3.76
C MET A 365 14.59 14.29 -5.17
N LYS A 366 15.89 13.97 -5.36
CA LYS A 366 16.40 13.42 -6.61
C LYS A 366 15.70 12.12 -6.97
N TYR A 367 15.59 11.20 -6.03
CA TYR A 367 14.84 9.94 -6.23
C TYR A 367 13.39 10.20 -6.66
N PHE A 368 12.66 11.14 -6.01
CA PHE A 368 11.28 11.46 -6.40
C PHE A 368 11.18 12.00 -7.83
N LYS A 369 12.14 12.86 -8.25
CA LYS A 369 12.20 13.36 -9.64
C LYS A 369 12.51 12.25 -10.65
N GLU A 370 13.40 11.32 -10.31
CA GLU A 370 13.78 10.21 -11.18
C GLU A 370 12.65 9.19 -11.40
N ARG A 371 11.60 9.19 -10.57
CA ARG A 371 10.39 8.37 -10.80
C ARG A 371 9.69 8.71 -12.11
N ASN A 372 9.80 9.96 -12.58
CA ASN A 372 9.32 10.43 -13.89
C ASN A 372 7.91 9.90 -14.24
N GLU A 373 6.93 10.18 -13.37
CA GLU A 373 5.57 9.58 -13.46
C GLU A 373 4.75 10.14 -14.62
N ASP A 374 5.17 11.26 -15.23
CA ASP A 374 4.58 11.81 -16.45
C ASP A 374 5.24 11.26 -17.73
N GLU A 375 6.17 10.29 -17.62
CA GLU A 375 6.76 9.63 -18.77
C GLU A 375 5.67 9.03 -19.67
N LYS A 376 5.68 9.42 -20.94
CA LYS A 376 4.69 8.99 -21.96
C LYS A 376 3.23 9.43 -21.66
N PHE A 377 3.07 10.53 -20.93
CA PHE A 377 1.77 11.11 -20.60
C PHE A 377 1.58 12.49 -21.27
#